data_e16318b4e1c6470ed3acf277c9b14ae4
#
_entry.id   e16318b4e1c6470ed3acf277c9b14ae4
#
_cell.length_a   1.000
_cell.length_b   1.000
_cell.length_c   1.000
_cell.angle_alpha   90.00
_cell.angle_beta   90.00
_cell.angle_gamma   90.00
#
_symmetry.space_group_name_H-M   'P 1'
#
loop_
_entity.id
_entity.type
_entity.pdbx_description
1 polymer ?
#
loop_
_entity_poly.entity_id
_entity_poly.type
_entity_poly.pdbx_seq_one_letter_code
_entity_poly.pdbx_strand_id
1 'polypeptide(L)'
;MQRPIRALAATLVAGIALAGCASSDPTGTGGEPAADGEIVIGSNAFPEAEILAEIYAQALEDAGYEVERNLSIGARQQTFPALQDGSITLQPEYTGNLLTFLDESNELTAPEDVAEALDEALEGTGLVAYDYAEAQDQDAYVVTREYADANGLTSIADLADMQPFALGSNPQFAELPYGLPGLESAYGITDVEFVQYEDFGGPATVQALLDGTVDVADIYTTSPAITENDLVVLEDPEEIIAAQNIVPVLSETIASDEIEEILNAISAELTTEDLIALRTRVEGSETASPATAAGDWLVEKGLIEG
;
A
#
# COMPACT_ATOMS: atom_id res chain seq x y z
N MET A 1 46.49 62.22 -49.99
CA MET A 1 46.84 60.93 -50.59
C MET A 1 46.75 59.90 -49.53
N GLN A 2 45.57 59.33 -49.32
CA GLN A 2 45.33 58.29 -48.36
C GLN A 2 44.46 57.17 -49.01
N ARG A 3 45.00 55.97 -49.07
CA ARG A 3 44.29 54.83 -49.58
C ARG A 3 43.55 54.14 -48.45
N PRO A 4 42.25 53.71 -48.60
CA PRO A 4 41.55 52.93 -47.59
C PRO A 4 41.83 51.44 -47.76
N ILE A 5 42.09 50.80 -46.60
CA ILE A 5 42.23 49.35 -46.42
C ILE A 5 40.83 48.74 -46.33
N ARG A 6 40.51 47.78 -47.18
CA ARG A 6 39.28 46.97 -47.12
C ARG A 6 39.45 45.89 -46.08
N ALA A 7 38.71 45.93 -45.02
CA ALA A 7 38.55 44.83 -44.07
C ALA A 7 37.47 43.87 -44.51
N LEU A 8 37.80 42.59 -44.61
CA LEU A 8 36.94 41.48 -44.91
C LEU A 8 36.24 41.01 -43.59
N ALA A 9 34.92 41.16 -43.50
CA ALA A 9 34.16 40.66 -42.36
C ALA A 9 33.80 39.19 -42.59
N ALA A 10 34.35 38.29 -41.80
CA ALA A 10 33.92 36.88 -41.72
C ALA A 10 32.75 36.78 -40.74
N THR A 11 31.59 36.39 -41.25
CA THR A 11 30.37 36.16 -40.46
C THR A 11 30.44 34.77 -39.86
N LEU A 12 30.65 34.71 -38.54
CA LEU A 12 30.56 33.47 -37.76
C LEU A 12 29.07 33.28 -37.33
N VAL A 13 28.42 32.28 -37.88
CA VAL A 13 27.08 31.86 -37.44
C VAL A 13 27.27 30.99 -36.19
N ALA A 14 26.99 31.54 -35.03
CA ALA A 14 26.88 30.77 -33.78
C ALA A 14 25.49 30.17 -33.69
N GLY A 15 25.38 28.84 -33.82
CA GLY A 15 24.18 28.07 -33.51
C GLY A 15 23.96 28.09 -32.00
N ILE A 16 22.89 28.74 -31.56
CA ILE A 16 22.42 28.68 -30.19
C ILE A 16 21.60 27.39 -30.05
N ALA A 17 22.15 26.36 -29.43
CA ALA A 17 21.38 25.24 -28.92
C ALA A 17 20.56 25.75 -27.72
N LEU A 18 19.23 25.83 -27.87
CA LEU A 18 18.34 25.99 -26.74
C LEU A 18 18.35 24.66 -25.95
N ALA A 19 19.12 24.61 -24.88
CA ALA A 19 18.89 23.66 -23.81
C ALA A 19 17.59 24.10 -23.13
N GLY A 20 16.50 23.36 -23.36
CA GLY A 20 15.27 23.50 -22.61
C GLY A 20 15.55 23.11 -21.16
N CYS A 21 15.55 24.09 -20.25
CA CYS A 21 15.39 23.82 -18.84
C CYS A 21 13.95 23.35 -18.63
N ALA A 22 13.75 22.05 -18.47
CA ALA A 22 12.55 21.55 -17.86
C ALA A 22 12.49 22.14 -16.45
N SER A 23 11.51 22.97 -16.17
CA SER A 23 11.22 23.44 -14.83
C SER A 23 10.60 22.27 -14.07
N SER A 24 11.41 21.61 -13.21
CA SER A 24 10.87 20.70 -12.20
C SER A 24 9.96 21.52 -11.28
N ASP A 25 8.69 21.14 -11.29
CA ASP A 25 7.70 21.63 -10.34
C ASP A 25 8.08 21.07 -8.95
N PRO A 26 8.37 21.89 -7.94
CA PRO A 26 8.81 21.40 -6.63
C PRO A 26 7.68 20.78 -5.79
N THR A 27 6.48 20.61 -6.35
CA THR A 27 5.33 19.99 -5.70
C THR A 27 4.85 18.70 -6.38
N GLY A 28 5.51 18.27 -7.47
CA GLY A 28 5.20 17.01 -8.15
C GLY A 28 5.91 15.84 -7.49
N THR A 29 5.19 14.91 -6.93
CA THR A 29 5.67 13.60 -6.45
C THR A 29 5.93 12.61 -7.60
N GLY A 30 5.75 13.01 -8.85
CA GLY A 30 6.00 12.18 -10.03
C GLY A 30 7.48 12.11 -10.38
N GLY A 31 8.09 10.90 -10.38
CA GLY A 31 9.34 10.61 -11.07
C GLY A 31 9.20 10.82 -12.58
N GLU A 32 10.29 10.73 -13.34
CA GLU A 32 10.19 10.60 -14.79
C GLU A 32 9.55 9.23 -15.08
N PRO A 33 8.65 9.11 -16.09
CA PRO A 33 8.10 7.80 -16.46
C PRO A 33 9.21 6.81 -16.82
N ALA A 34 9.05 5.55 -16.35
CA ALA A 34 9.98 4.48 -16.68
C ALA A 34 10.08 4.28 -18.20
N ALA A 35 11.25 3.82 -18.66
CA ALA A 35 11.40 3.44 -20.06
C ALA A 35 10.52 2.23 -20.38
N ASP A 36 10.17 2.06 -21.67
CA ASP A 36 9.33 0.95 -22.12
C ASP A 36 9.96 -0.40 -21.74
N GLY A 37 9.27 -1.20 -20.91
CA GLY A 37 9.77 -2.48 -20.39
C GLY A 37 10.66 -2.39 -19.14
N GLU A 38 10.87 -1.21 -18.56
CA GLU A 38 11.59 -1.02 -17.30
C GLU A 38 10.70 -1.38 -16.10
N ILE A 39 11.22 -2.18 -15.17
CA ILE A 39 10.51 -2.56 -13.96
C ILE A 39 10.92 -1.62 -12.82
N VAL A 40 10.00 -0.77 -12.41
CA VAL A 40 10.15 0.11 -11.25
C VAL A 40 9.08 -0.27 -10.23
N ILE A 41 9.50 -0.88 -9.13
CA ILE A 41 8.56 -1.30 -8.08
C ILE A 41 8.34 -0.18 -7.08
N GLY A 42 7.05 0.14 -6.85
CA GLY A 42 6.60 1.07 -5.83
C GLY A 42 6.06 0.38 -4.58
N SER A 43 5.93 1.15 -3.50
CA SER A 43 5.16 0.73 -2.33
C SER A 43 4.47 1.89 -1.64
N ASN A 44 3.38 1.56 -0.93
CA ASN A 44 2.82 2.44 0.09
C ASN A 44 3.81 2.63 1.25
N ALA A 45 3.62 3.69 2.06
CA ALA A 45 4.56 4.08 3.11
C ALA A 45 4.28 3.38 4.45
N PHE A 46 4.26 2.05 4.46
CA PHE A 46 4.19 1.24 5.67
C PHE A 46 4.97 -0.07 5.50
N PRO A 47 5.44 -0.69 6.60
CA PRO A 47 6.43 -1.76 6.55
C PRO A 47 6.03 -2.98 5.72
N GLU A 48 4.77 -3.42 5.77
CA GLU A 48 4.32 -4.58 5.02
C GLU A 48 4.37 -4.35 3.51
N ALA A 49 3.95 -3.17 3.04
CA ALA A 49 4.01 -2.84 1.62
C ALA A 49 5.45 -2.80 1.10
N GLU A 50 6.42 -2.36 1.93
CA GLU A 50 7.83 -2.43 1.58
C GLU A 50 8.36 -3.86 1.53
N ILE A 51 7.93 -4.74 2.46
CA ILE A 51 8.29 -6.16 2.46
C ILE A 51 7.77 -6.84 1.19
N LEU A 52 6.51 -6.64 0.85
CA LEU A 52 5.87 -7.21 -0.34
C LEU A 52 6.55 -6.72 -1.64
N ALA A 53 6.87 -5.44 -1.72
CA ALA A 53 7.60 -4.87 -2.84
C ALA A 53 9.00 -5.50 -2.99
N GLU A 54 9.70 -5.75 -1.88
CA GLU A 54 10.99 -6.45 -1.88
C GLU A 54 10.86 -7.93 -2.27
N ILE A 55 9.78 -8.62 -1.90
CA ILE A 55 9.49 -9.98 -2.35
C ILE A 55 9.37 -10.01 -3.88
N TYR A 56 8.56 -9.14 -4.47
CA TYR A 56 8.39 -9.07 -5.92
C TYR A 56 9.71 -8.69 -6.62
N ALA A 57 10.42 -7.69 -6.08
CA ALA A 57 11.68 -7.24 -6.66
C ALA A 57 12.72 -8.35 -6.72
N GLN A 58 12.96 -9.05 -5.62
CA GLN A 58 14.00 -10.07 -5.53
C GLN A 58 13.66 -11.32 -6.35
N ALA A 59 12.38 -11.71 -6.44
CA ALA A 59 11.97 -12.81 -7.30
C ALA A 59 12.19 -12.49 -8.79
N LEU A 60 11.89 -11.26 -9.21
CA LEU A 60 12.14 -10.82 -10.59
C LEU A 60 13.64 -10.68 -10.87
N GLU A 61 14.43 -10.21 -9.91
CA GLU A 61 15.91 -10.15 -10.03
C GLU A 61 16.54 -11.54 -10.14
N ASP A 62 16.06 -12.52 -9.38
CA ASP A 62 16.52 -13.93 -9.49
C ASP A 62 16.22 -14.52 -10.88
N ALA A 63 15.10 -14.13 -11.48
CA ALA A 63 14.75 -14.48 -12.85
C ALA A 63 15.56 -13.71 -13.92
N GLY A 64 16.39 -12.73 -13.52
CA GLY A 64 17.31 -12.00 -14.39
C GLY A 64 16.81 -10.66 -14.90
N TYR A 65 15.72 -10.13 -14.35
CA TYR A 65 15.24 -8.78 -14.66
C TYR A 65 16.06 -7.72 -13.93
N GLU A 66 16.21 -6.54 -14.54
CA GLU A 66 16.71 -5.36 -13.85
C GLU A 66 15.52 -4.65 -13.19
N VAL A 67 15.57 -4.46 -11.86
CA VAL A 67 14.47 -3.91 -11.08
C VAL A 67 14.92 -2.68 -10.29
N GLU A 68 14.25 -1.56 -10.51
CA GLU A 68 14.40 -0.36 -9.69
C GLU A 68 13.36 -0.34 -8.57
N ARG A 69 13.70 0.32 -7.44
CA ARG A 69 12.84 0.44 -6.27
C ARG A 69 12.53 1.90 -5.99
N ASN A 70 11.25 2.23 -5.90
CA ASN A 70 10.75 3.52 -5.44
C ASN A 70 9.76 3.26 -4.30
N LEU A 71 10.30 2.91 -3.13
CA LEU A 71 9.51 2.45 -1.99
C LEU A 71 9.07 3.61 -1.09
N SER A 72 8.07 3.35 -0.24
CA SER A 72 7.60 4.31 0.78
C SER A 72 7.13 5.65 0.20
N ILE A 73 6.44 5.61 -0.94
CA ILE A 73 6.00 6.81 -1.67
C ILE A 73 4.97 7.61 -0.86
N GLY A 74 4.03 6.92 -0.24
CA GLY A 74 2.94 7.53 0.51
C GLY A 74 1.71 6.63 0.59
N ALA A 75 0.52 7.22 0.70
CA ALA A 75 -0.74 6.51 0.61
C ALA A 75 -1.13 6.27 -0.86
N ARG A 76 -2.18 5.46 -1.11
CA ARG A 76 -2.66 5.10 -2.46
C ARG A 76 -2.94 6.31 -3.34
N GLN A 77 -3.37 7.44 -2.76
CA GLN A 77 -3.57 8.69 -3.48
C GLN A 77 -2.31 9.23 -4.16
N GLN A 78 -1.12 8.80 -3.71
CA GLN A 78 0.17 9.13 -4.34
C GLN A 78 0.69 7.99 -5.22
N THR A 79 0.53 6.74 -4.77
CA THR A 79 1.10 5.58 -5.48
C THR A 79 0.31 5.21 -6.72
N PHE A 80 -1.03 5.26 -6.68
CA PHE A 80 -1.86 4.91 -7.85
C PHE A 80 -1.64 5.85 -9.04
N PRO A 81 -1.60 7.19 -8.88
CA PRO A 81 -1.17 8.08 -9.97
C PRO A 81 0.23 7.78 -10.51
N ALA A 82 1.18 7.34 -9.66
CA ALA A 82 2.52 6.97 -10.10
C ALA A 82 2.52 5.67 -10.94
N LEU A 83 1.62 4.71 -10.65
CA LEU A 83 1.36 3.57 -11.55
C LEU A 83 0.77 4.01 -12.88
N GLN A 84 -0.22 4.92 -12.87
CA GLN A 84 -0.88 5.39 -14.09
C GLN A 84 0.03 6.22 -14.99
N ASP A 85 0.94 7.02 -14.44
CA ASP A 85 1.88 7.83 -15.21
C ASP A 85 3.18 7.09 -15.57
N GLY A 86 3.37 5.87 -15.05
CA GLY A 86 4.51 5.01 -15.30
C GLY A 86 5.76 5.37 -14.50
N SER A 87 5.68 6.23 -13.47
CA SER A 87 6.80 6.50 -12.55
C SER A 87 7.15 5.26 -11.71
N ILE A 88 6.19 4.39 -11.49
CA ILE A 88 6.34 3.01 -11.06
C ILE A 88 5.55 2.10 -12.02
N THR A 89 5.98 0.86 -12.17
CA THR A 89 5.36 -0.08 -13.12
C THR A 89 4.81 -1.34 -12.45
N LEU A 90 5.11 -1.58 -11.20
CA LEU A 90 4.61 -2.69 -10.37
C LEU A 90 4.46 -2.23 -8.93
N GLN A 91 3.37 -2.65 -8.28
CA GLN A 91 3.13 -2.40 -6.86
C GLN A 91 2.32 -3.53 -6.23
N PRO A 92 2.65 -3.99 -5.00
CA PRO A 92 1.73 -4.78 -4.20
C PRO A 92 0.55 -3.91 -3.75
N GLU A 93 -0.65 -4.44 -3.89
CA GLU A 93 -1.91 -3.80 -3.53
C GLU A 93 -2.81 -4.74 -2.73
N TYR A 94 -3.93 -4.20 -2.24
CA TYR A 94 -4.94 -4.89 -1.45
C TYR A 94 -6.27 -4.80 -2.19
N THR A 95 -6.86 -5.95 -2.52
CA THR A 95 -7.99 -6.05 -3.45
C THR A 95 -9.16 -5.13 -3.11
N GLY A 96 -9.68 -5.19 -1.89
CA GLY A 96 -10.85 -4.42 -1.49
C GLY A 96 -10.58 -2.91 -1.41
N ASN A 97 -9.44 -2.51 -0.84
CA ASN A 97 -9.08 -1.09 -0.73
C ASN A 97 -8.76 -0.46 -2.09
N LEU A 98 -8.20 -1.22 -3.02
CA LEU A 98 -7.99 -0.73 -4.38
C LEU A 98 -9.32 -0.62 -5.12
N LEU A 99 -10.19 -1.64 -5.02
CA LEU A 99 -11.53 -1.58 -5.63
C LEU A 99 -12.34 -0.40 -5.09
N THR A 100 -12.38 -0.18 -3.77
CA THR A 100 -13.05 0.97 -3.17
C THR A 100 -12.48 2.31 -3.66
N PHE A 101 -11.17 2.39 -3.89
CA PHE A 101 -10.53 3.59 -4.42
C PHE A 101 -10.94 3.87 -5.88
N LEU A 102 -11.18 2.82 -6.67
CA LEU A 102 -11.62 2.93 -8.07
C LEU A 102 -13.13 3.11 -8.22
N ASP A 103 -13.91 2.49 -7.34
CA ASP A 103 -15.37 2.55 -7.27
C ASP A 103 -15.83 2.69 -5.81
N GLU A 104 -16.02 3.93 -5.37
CA GLU A 104 -16.50 4.27 -4.02
C GLU A 104 -17.92 3.73 -3.73
N SER A 105 -18.65 3.31 -4.75
CA SER A 105 -20.01 2.76 -4.62
C SER A 105 -20.03 1.22 -4.44
N ASN A 106 -18.86 0.58 -4.47
CA ASN A 106 -18.76 -0.87 -4.30
C ASN A 106 -19.14 -1.30 -2.87
N GLU A 107 -19.95 -2.35 -2.78
CA GLU A 107 -20.40 -2.96 -1.53
C GLU A 107 -20.02 -4.46 -1.44
N LEU A 108 -19.12 -4.94 -2.32
CA LEU A 108 -18.66 -6.34 -2.33
C LEU A 108 -17.66 -6.57 -1.21
N THR A 109 -17.77 -7.72 -0.55
CA THR A 109 -16.90 -8.09 0.59
C THR A 109 -16.24 -9.46 0.43
N ALA A 110 -16.80 -10.36 -0.37
CA ALA A 110 -16.23 -11.69 -0.60
C ALA A 110 -14.99 -11.64 -1.54
N PRO A 111 -13.92 -12.41 -1.25
CA PRO A 111 -12.67 -12.34 -2.00
C PRO A 111 -12.81 -12.49 -3.52
N GLU A 112 -13.57 -13.50 -3.97
CA GLU A 112 -13.76 -13.79 -5.40
C GLU A 112 -14.53 -12.66 -6.10
N ASP A 113 -15.60 -12.15 -5.48
CA ASP A 113 -16.42 -11.09 -6.04
C ASP A 113 -15.65 -9.77 -6.10
N VAL A 114 -14.84 -9.48 -5.07
CA VAL A 114 -13.97 -8.29 -5.01
C VAL A 114 -12.89 -8.35 -6.09
N ALA A 115 -12.26 -9.51 -6.29
CA ALA A 115 -11.23 -9.67 -7.31
C ALA A 115 -11.80 -9.53 -8.74
N GLU A 116 -12.96 -10.14 -9.04
CA GLU A 116 -13.62 -10.00 -10.34
C GLU A 116 -13.98 -8.54 -10.63
N ALA A 117 -14.54 -7.84 -9.63
CA ALA A 117 -14.88 -6.42 -9.77
C ALA A 117 -13.64 -5.53 -9.89
N LEU A 118 -12.53 -5.88 -9.25
CA LEU A 118 -11.26 -5.16 -9.39
C LEU A 118 -10.72 -5.27 -10.81
N ASP A 119 -10.74 -6.46 -11.40
CA ASP A 119 -10.34 -6.67 -12.79
C ASP A 119 -11.17 -5.81 -13.75
N GLU A 120 -12.50 -5.78 -13.57
CA GLU A 120 -13.39 -4.92 -14.35
C GLU A 120 -13.07 -3.43 -14.14
N ALA A 121 -12.77 -3.00 -12.92
CA ALA A 121 -12.45 -1.60 -12.59
C ALA A 121 -11.09 -1.15 -13.16
N LEU A 122 -10.17 -2.08 -13.39
CA LEU A 122 -8.87 -1.83 -14.02
C LEU A 122 -8.96 -1.75 -15.55
N GLU A 123 -10.04 -2.24 -16.19
CA GLU A 123 -10.18 -2.19 -17.65
C GLU A 123 -9.99 -0.78 -18.22
N GLY A 124 -9.09 -0.64 -19.16
CA GLY A 124 -8.82 0.64 -19.84
C GLY A 124 -7.99 1.65 -19.03
N THR A 125 -7.49 1.28 -17.85
CA THR A 125 -6.57 2.11 -17.06
C THR A 125 -5.11 1.97 -17.50
N GLY A 126 -4.77 0.94 -18.30
CA GLY A 126 -3.42 0.56 -18.65
C GLY A 126 -2.71 -0.26 -17.57
N LEU A 127 -3.47 -0.73 -16.57
CA LEU A 127 -3.00 -1.56 -15.47
C LEU A 127 -3.71 -2.92 -15.51
N VAL A 128 -3.04 -3.94 -14.98
CA VAL A 128 -3.61 -5.27 -14.78
C VAL A 128 -3.30 -5.75 -13.37
N ALA A 129 -4.18 -6.57 -12.80
CA ALA A 129 -3.90 -7.37 -11.62
C ALA A 129 -3.62 -8.81 -12.06
N TYR A 130 -2.71 -9.49 -11.34
CA TYR A 130 -2.51 -10.93 -11.48
C TYR A 130 -3.19 -11.68 -10.33
N ASP A 131 -2.95 -12.98 -10.18
CA ASP A 131 -3.61 -13.78 -9.14
C ASP A 131 -3.33 -13.21 -7.74
N TYR A 132 -4.38 -13.02 -6.95
CA TYR A 132 -4.25 -12.60 -5.57
C TYR A 132 -3.83 -13.76 -4.66
N ALA A 133 -3.14 -13.44 -3.57
CA ALA A 133 -2.77 -14.41 -2.53
C ALA A 133 -3.95 -14.75 -1.61
N GLU A 134 -3.92 -15.92 -0.94
CA GLU A 134 -4.80 -16.21 0.18
C GLU A 134 -4.56 -15.24 1.36
N ALA A 135 -3.33 -14.73 1.47
CA ALA A 135 -2.95 -13.73 2.46
C ALA A 135 -3.81 -12.48 2.41
N GLN A 136 -4.25 -12.02 3.57
CA GLN A 136 -5.03 -10.79 3.73
C GLN A 136 -4.43 -9.92 4.84
N ASP A 137 -4.50 -8.60 4.66
CA ASP A 137 -4.28 -7.62 5.71
C ASP A 137 -5.41 -6.59 5.72
N GLN A 138 -6.28 -6.68 6.69
CA GLN A 138 -7.49 -5.87 6.80
C GLN A 138 -7.32 -4.77 7.84
N ASP A 139 -7.94 -3.61 7.59
CA ASP A 139 -8.25 -2.66 8.66
C ASP A 139 -9.04 -3.38 9.75
N ALA A 140 -8.80 -3.06 11.02
CA ALA A 140 -9.51 -3.70 12.12
C ALA A 140 -9.74 -2.74 13.28
N TYR A 141 -10.94 -2.81 13.86
CA TYR A 141 -11.27 -2.12 15.10
C TYR A 141 -10.65 -2.89 16.28
N VAL A 142 -9.66 -2.30 16.90
CA VAL A 142 -8.86 -2.94 17.95
C VAL A 142 -8.99 -2.19 19.26
N VAL A 143 -9.10 -2.93 20.35
CA VAL A 143 -9.18 -2.40 21.72
C VAL A 143 -8.16 -3.12 22.63
N THR A 144 -7.85 -2.54 23.78
CA THR A 144 -7.05 -3.26 24.78
C THR A 144 -7.86 -4.41 25.41
N ARG A 145 -7.19 -5.48 25.83
CA ARG A 145 -7.81 -6.59 26.58
C ARG A 145 -8.55 -6.10 27.80
N GLU A 146 -7.96 -5.16 28.56
CA GLU A 146 -8.58 -4.57 29.75
C GLU A 146 -9.90 -3.86 29.43
N TYR A 147 -9.91 -3.08 28.33
CA TYR A 147 -11.10 -2.35 27.90
C TYR A 147 -12.19 -3.29 27.39
N ALA A 148 -11.82 -4.32 26.61
CA ALA A 148 -12.75 -5.36 26.16
C ALA A 148 -13.40 -6.11 27.32
N ASP A 149 -12.60 -6.62 28.25
CA ASP A 149 -13.08 -7.40 29.40
C ASP A 149 -13.95 -6.57 30.34
N ALA A 150 -13.57 -5.31 30.60
CA ALA A 150 -14.32 -4.41 31.48
C ALA A 150 -15.70 -4.06 30.93
N ASN A 151 -15.85 -3.99 29.61
CA ASN A 151 -17.08 -3.55 28.94
C ASN A 151 -17.81 -4.70 28.22
N GLY A 152 -17.21 -5.91 28.18
CA GLY A 152 -17.80 -7.09 27.54
C GLY A 152 -17.82 -7.00 26.02
N LEU A 153 -16.81 -6.33 25.42
CA LEU A 153 -16.73 -6.10 23.99
C LEU A 153 -16.18 -7.34 23.27
N THR A 154 -16.84 -7.75 22.22
CA THR A 154 -16.42 -8.85 21.33
C THR A 154 -16.50 -8.45 19.85
N SER A 155 -17.36 -7.49 19.51
CA SER A 155 -17.64 -7.06 18.15
C SER A 155 -17.77 -5.55 18.02
N ILE A 156 -17.70 -5.04 16.80
CA ILE A 156 -17.94 -3.64 16.46
C ILE A 156 -19.35 -3.20 16.92
N ALA A 157 -20.34 -4.12 16.85
CA ALA A 157 -21.70 -3.84 17.29
C ALA A 157 -21.80 -3.44 18.78
N ASP A 158 -20.91 -3.98 19.63
CA ASP A 158 -20.90 -3.68 21.07
C ASP A 158 -20.50 -2.24 21.36
N LEU A 159 -19.76 -1.59 20.45
CA LEU A 159 -19.36 -0.18 20.57
C LEU A 159 -20.57 0.77 20.51
N ALA A 160 -21.71 0.34 20.01
CA ALA A 160 -22.91 1.16 19.97
C ALA A 160 -23.38 1.60 21.37
N ASP A 161 -23.17 0.76 22.40
CA ASP A 161 -23.49 1.06 23.80
C ASP A 161 -22.38 1.86 24.51
N MET A 162 -21.22 2.04 23.86
CA MET A 162 -20.05 2.72 24.43
C MET A 162 -19.94 4.21 24.05
N GLN A 163 -20.84 4.71 23.22
CA GLN A 163 -20.81 6.09 22.75
C GLN A 163 -20.99 7.12 23.89
N PRO A 164 -20.23 8.24 23.92
CA PRO A 164 -19.14 8.56 23.00
C PRO A 164 -17.85 7.81 23.34
N PHE A 165 -17.04 7.48 22.30
CA PHE A 165 -15.70 6.92 22.47
C PHE A 165 -14.71 7.58 21.49
N ALA A 166 -13.40 7.51 21.79
CA ALA A 166 -12.33 8.01 20.93
C ALA A 166 -11.80 6.90 20.02
N LEU A 167 -11.74 7.16 18.69
CA LEU A 167 -11.21 6.28 17.69
C LEU A 167 -9.95 6.87 17.03
N GLY A 168 -8.83 6.17 17.13
CA GLY A 168 -7.56 6.54 16.50
C GLY A 168 -7.32 5.83 15.19
N SER A 169 -7.10 6.57 14.09
CA SER A 169 -6.72 6.02 12.80
C SER A 169 -6.10 7.07 11.87
N ASN A 170 -5.68 6.64 10.68
CA ASN A 170 -5.23 7.54 9.62
C ASN A 170 -6.38 8.42 9.08
N PRO A 171 -6.08 9.62 8.52
CA PRO A 171 -7.12 10.55 8.09
C PRO A 171 -8.10 9.98 7.06
N GLN A 172 -7.64 9.09 6.17
CA GLN A 172 -8.46 8.50 5.11
C GLN A 172 -9.56 7.61 5.68
N PHE A 173 -9.29 6.91 6.79
CA PHE A 173 -10.24 6.03 7.44
C PHE A 173 -11.58 6.72 7.77
N ALA A 174 -11.55 8.00 8.10
CA ALA A 174 -12.77 8.77 8.42
C ALA A 174 -13.74 8.88 7.23
N GLU A 175 -13.27 8.70 6.00
CA GLU A 175 -14.06 8.85 4.77
C GLU A 175 -14.35 7.50 4.10
N LEU A 176 -13.67 6.41 4.52
CA LEU A 176 -13.84 5.09 3.93
C LEU A 176 -15.18 4.46 4.31
N PRO A 177 -15.77 3.63 3.43
CA PRO A 177 -17.07 2.98 3.67
C PRO A 177 -17.12 2.17 4.96
N TYR A 178 -16.00 1.57 5.37
CA TYR A 178 -15.85 0.80 6.60
C TYR A 178 -15.31 1.62 7.79
N GLY A 179 -15.06 2.90 7.62
CA GLY A 179 -14.69 3.87 8.67
C GLY A 179 -15.92 4.47 9.35
N LEU A 180 -15.91 5.80 9.59
CA LEU A 180 -17.04 6.46 10.23
C LEU A 180 -18.36 6.29 9.47
N PRO A 181 -18.44 6.33 8.13
CA PRO A 181 -19.67 6.04 7.40
C PRO A 181 -20.21 4.63 7.64
N GLY A 182 -19.34 3.61 7.71
CA GLY A 182 -19.72 2.22 8.00
C GLY A 182 -20.23 2.06 9.43
N LEU A 183 -19.56 2.68 10.40
CA LEU A 183 -20.02 2.70 11.80
C LEU A 183 -21.45 3.28 11.93
N GLU A 184 -21.73 4.38 11.22
CA GLU A 184 -23.06 4.99 11.23
C GLU A 184 -24.10 4.10 10.53
N SER A 185 -23.80 3.65 9.31
CA SER A 185 -24.80 2.97 8.46
C SER A 185 -25.13 1.57 8.92
N ALA A 186 -24.13 0.76 9.30
CA ALA A 186 -24.30 -0.64 9.68
C ALA A 186 -24.59 -0.81 11.19
N TYR A 187 -23.91 -0.02 12.04
CA TYR A 187 -23.95 -0.20 13.48
C TYR A 187 -24.70 0.92 14.24
N GLY A 188 -25.09 2.01 13.57
CA GLY A 188 -25.77 3.14 14.21
C GLY A 188 -24.88 3.93 15.17
N ILE A 189 -23.56 3.84 15.00
CA ILE A 189 -22.54 4.50 15.82
C ILE A 189 -22.24 5.88 15.21
N THR A 190 -22.63 6.96 15.90
CA THR A 190 -22.55 8.33 15.38
C THR A 190 -21.78 9.31 16.26
N ASP A 191 -21.54 8.97 17.54
CA ASP A 191 -20.86 9.85 18.50
C ASP A 191 -19.43 9.33 18.76
N VAL A 192 -18.55 9.57 17.78
CA VAL A 192 -17.15 9.12 17.77
C VAL A 192 -16.24 10.34 17.74
N GLU A 193 -15.33 10.44 18.72
CA GLU A 193 -14.21 11.40 18.68
C GLU A 193 -13.08 10.84 17.84
N PHE A 194 -12.97 11.29 16.58
CA PHE A 194 -11.94 10.81 15.67
C PHE A 194 -10.60 11.52 15.89
N VAL A 195 -9.57 10.74 16.24
CA VAL A 195 -8.21 11.22 16.51
C VAL A 195 -7.28 10.73 15.39
N GLN A 196 -6.62 11.67 14.71
CA GLN A 196 -5.81 11.36 13.52
C GLN A 196 -4.37 10.98 13.87
N TYR A 197 -3.90 9.87 13.34
CA TYR A 197 -2.52 9.39 13.33
C TYR A 197 -2.10 9.07 11.89
N GLU A 198 -0.92 9.53 11.46
CA GLU A 198 -0.45 9.34 10.07
C GLU A 198 0.58 8.18 9.98
N ASP A 199 0.35 7.09 10.72
CA ASP A 199 1.26 5.95 10.79
C ASP A 199 0.62 4.59 10.43
N PHE A 200 -0.60 4.61 9.87
CA PHE A 200 -1.29 3.41 9.34
C PHE A 200 -1.38 2.26 10.35
N GLY A 201 -1.89 2.55 11.55
CA GLY A 201 -1.98 1.58 12.64
C GLY A 201 -0.62 1.22 13.28
N GLY A 202 0.36 2.07 13.06
CA GLY A 202 1.73 1.90 13.53
C GLY A 202 1.96 2.28 15.00
N PRO A 203 3.24 2.50 15.39
CA PRO A 203 3.61 2.66 16.79
C PRO A 203 2.92 3.82 17.52
N ALA A 204 2.61 4.94 16.85
CA ALA A 204 1.94 6.08 17.47
C ALA A 204 0.46 5.77 17.75
N THR A 205 -0.23 5.12 16.83
CA THR A 205 -1.61 4.64 16.98
C THR A 205 -1.69 3.60 18.10
N VAL A 206 -0.81 2.59 18.10
CA VAL A 206 -0.74 1.55 19.14
C VAL A 206 -0.47 2.17 20.52
N GLN A 207 0.47 3.10 20.62
CA GLN A 207 0.78 3.75 21.89
C GLN A 207 -0.41 4.58 22.42
N ALA A 208 -1.13 5.26 21.54
CA ALA A 208 -2.32 6.02 21.92
C ALA A 208 -3.44 5.12 22.49
N LEU A 209 -3.59 3.92 21.94
CA LEU A 209 -4.52 2.90 22.44
C LEU A 209 -4.06 2.38 23.82
N LEU A 210 -2.77 2.04 23.96
CA LEU A 210 -2.23 1.49 25.21
C LEU A 210 -2.24 2.47 26.39
N ASP A 211 -2.08 3.76 26.14
CA ASP A 211 -2.11 4.79 27.21
C ASP A 211 -3.51 5.39 27.44
N GLY A 212 -4.52 4.91 26.69
CA GLY A 212 -5.92 5.33 26.83
C GLY A 212 -6.19 6.75 26.29
N THR A 213 -5.36 7.24 25.36
CA THR A 213 -5.65 8.47 24.60
C THR A 213 -6.82 8.24 23.64
N VAL A 214 -6.92 7.03 23.11
CA VAL A 214 -8.08 6.53 22.36
C VAL A 214 -8.60 5.24 22.99
N ASP A 215 -9.89 4.97 22.85
CA ASP A 215 -10.55 3.77 23.37
C ASP A 215 -10.48 2.62 22.36
N VAL A 216 -10.53 2.96 21.07
CA VAL A 216 -10.50 2.07 19.92
C VAL A 216 -9.44 2.59 18.95
N ALA A 217 -8.74 1.69 18.27
CA ALA A 217 -7.81 2.06 17.22
C ALA A 217 -8.03 1.19 15.99
N ASP A 218 -7.80 1.77 14.82
CA ASP A 218 -7.62 1.02 13.58
C ASP A 218 -6.18 0.52 13.51
N ILE A 219 -6.02 -0.79 13.63
CA ILE A 219 -4.73 -1.49 13.56
C ILE A 219 -4.90 -2.68 12.64
N TYR A 220 -4.06 -2.79 11.63
CA TYR A 220 -4.15 -3.85 10.61
C TYR A 220 -3.96 -5.23 11.19
N THR A 221 -4.71 -6.21 10.67
CA THR A 221 -4.80 -7.57 11.21
C THR A 221 -3.46 -8.32 11.24
N THR A 222 -2.51 -7.97 10.39
CA THR A 222 -1.16 -8.55 10.37
C THR A 222 -0.18 -7.88 11.33
N SER A 223 -0.62 -6.83 12.07
CA SER A 223 0.26 -6.11 12.99
C SER A 223 0.76 -6.98 14.15
N PRO A 224 2.07 -7.13 14.34
CA PRO A 224 2.63 -7.83 15.49
C PRO A 224 2.20 -7.25 16.84
N ALA A 225 1.89 -5.94 16.86
CA ALA A 225 1.46 -5.24 18.06
C ALA A 225 0.20 -5.84 18.70
N ILE A 226 -0.68 -6.47 17.90
CA ILE A 226 -1.88 -7.15 18.40
C ILE A 226 -1.50 -8.25 19.38
N THR A 227 -0.58 -9.14 18.98
CA THR A 227 -0.14 -10.25 19.83
C THR A 227 0.81 -9.79 20.94
N GLU A 228 1.74 -8.88 20.65
CA GLU A 228 2.74 -8.40 21.59
C GLU A 228 2.14 -7.65 22.78
N ASN A 229 0.99 -6.97 22.57
CA ASN A 229 0.33 -6.18 23.61
C ASN A 229 -1.01 -6.77 24.08
N ASP A 230 -1.32 -8.05 23.72
CA ASP A 230 -2.57 -8.73 24.09
C ASP A 230 -3.81 -7.86 23.73
N LEU A 231 -3.81 -7.29 22.51
CA LEU A 231 -4.93 -6.51 22.02
C LEU A 231 -6.05 -7.41 21.51
N VAL A 232 -7.25 -6.88 21.40
CA VAL A 232 -8.45 -7.57 20.93
C VAL A 232 -8.92 -6.93 19.64
N VAL A 233 -8.95 -7.72 18.57
CA VAL A 233 -9.62 -7.38 17.33
C VAL A 233 -11.11 -7.64 17.53
N LEU A 234 -11.96 -6.63 17.30
CA LEU A 234 -13.40 -6.77 17.36
C LEU A 234 -13.93 -7.45 16.09
N GLU A 235 -14.86 -8.39 16.27
CA GLU A 235 -15.54 -9.04 15.15
C GLU A 235 -16.39 -8.03 14.36
N ASP A 236 -16.47 -8.21 13.04
CA ASP A 236 -17.29 -7.41 12.11
C ASP A 236 -18.48 -8.23 11.60
N PRO A 237 -19.58 -8.36 12.37
CA PRO A 237 -20.71 -9.21 11.98
C PRO A 237 -21.56 -8.68 10.82
N GLU A 238 -21.42 -7.41 10.46
CA GLU A 238 -22.09 -6.79 9.30
C GLU A 238 -21.20 -6.77 8.06
N GLU A 239 -19.97 -7.31 8.16
CA GLU A 239 -18.99 -7.45 7.07
C GLU A 239 -18.75 -6.14 6.30
N ILE A 240 -18.62 -5.01 7.05
CA ILE A 240 -18.34 -3.71 6.42
C ILE A 240 -16.92 -3.61 5.86
N ILE A 241 -15.99 -4.44 6.36
CA ILE A 241 -14.60 -4.48 5.91
C ILE A 241 -14.47 -5.57 4.84
N ALA A 242 -14.26 -5.16 3.59
CA ALA A 242 -14.08 -6.07 2.47
C ALA A 242 -12.82 -6.92 2.62
N ALA A 243 -12.75 -8.04 1.88
CA ALA A 243 -11.54 -8.83 1.76
C ALA A 243 -10.38 -7.98 1.22
N GLN A 244 -9.19 -8.16 1.81
CA GLN A 244 -7.98 -7.40 1.53
C GLN A 244 -6.85 -8.35 1.15
N ASN A 245 -7.09 -9.15 0.12
CA ASN A 245 -6.09 -10.07 -0.39
C ASN A 245 -4.95 -9.31 -1.05
N ILE A 246 -3.73 -9.78 -0.81
CA ILE A 246 -2.55 -9.20 -1.47
C ILE A 246 -2.59 -9.53 -2.95
N VAL A 247 -2.41 -8.53 -3.80
CA VAL A 247 -2.47 -8.67 -5.25
C VAL A 247 -1.36 -7.84 -5.93
N PRO A 248 -0.62 -8.42 -6.88
CA PRO A 248 0.31 -7.65 -7.69
C PRO A 248 -0.44 -6.86 -8.76
N VAL A 249 -0.29 -5.54 -8.78
CA VAL A 249 -0.85 -4.64 -9.79
C VAL A 249 0.28 -4.01 -10.59
N LEU A 250 0.21 -4.12 -11.92
CA LEU A 250 1.30 -3.69 -12.78
C LEU A 250 0.80 -3.01 -14.06
N SER A 251 1.70 -2.22 -14.67
CA SER A 251 1.47 -1.62 -15.97
C SER A 251 1.41 -2.69 -17.06
N GLU A 252 0.48 -2.57 -18.01
CA GLU A 252 0.43 -3.40 -19.21
C GLU A 252 1.74 -3.37 -20.03
N THR A 253 2.57 -2.32 -19.84
CA THR A 253 3.85 -2.17 -20.55
C THR A 253 4.91 -3.18 -20.13
N ILE A 254 4.81 -3.75 -18.93
CA ILE A 254 5.72 -4.79 -18.42
C ILE A 254 5.04 -6.17 -18.32
N ALA A 255 3.72 -6.24 -18.52
CA ALA A 255 2.97 -7.48 -18.40
C ALA A 255 3.46 -8.52 -19.44
N SER A 256 3.75 -9.73 -18.96
CA SER A 256 4.17 -10.86 -19.79
C SER A 256 3.87 -12.18 -19.08
N ASP A 257 3.75 -13.27 -19.84
CA ASP A 257 3.51 -14.62 -19.29
C ASP A 257 4.57 -15.03 -18.26
N GLU A 258 5.84 -14.60 -18.45
CA GLU A 258 6.95 -14.93 -17.55
C GLU A 258 6.85 -14.15 -16.21
N ILE A 259 6.52 -12.86 -16.24
CA ILE A 259 6.30 -12.03 -15.02
C ILE A 259 5.06 -12.52 -14.29
N GLU A 260 3.99 -12.89 -15.01
CA GLU A 260 2.79 -13.47 -14.46
C GLU A 260 3.09 -14.77 -13.71
N GLU A 261 3.84 -15.70 -14.30
CA GLU A 261 4.22 -16.97 -13.65
C GLU A 261 5.00 -16.74 -12.35
N ILE A 262 5.93 -15.78 -12.33
CA ILE A 262 6.73 -15.45 -11.15
C ILE A 262 5.84 -14.86 -10.05
N LEU A 263 5.02 -13.85 -10.35
CA LEU A 263 4.19 -13.17 -9.36
C LEU A 263 3.07 -14.08 -8.84
N ASN A 264 2.46 -14.89 -9.69
CA ASN A 264 1.44 -15.86 -9.28
C ASN A 264 2.03 -16.98 -8.42
N ALA A 265 3.29 -17.39 -8.64
CA ALA A 265 3.97 -18.34 -7.77
C ALA A 265 4.15 -17.76 -6.33
N ILE A 266 4.42 -16.47 -6.21
CA ILE A 266 4.48 -15.78 -4.91
C ILE A 266 3.10 -15.75 -4.27
N SER A 267 2.07 -15.35 -5.01
CA SER A 267 0.68 -15.30 -4.53
C SER A 267 0.19 -16.65 -4.02
N ALA A 268 0.57 -17.74 -4.68
CA ALA A 268 0.19 -19.11 -4.30
C ALA A 268 0.81 -19.58 -2.97
N GLU A 269 1.95 -19.04 -2.57
CA GLU A 269 2.68 -19.45 -1.35
C GLU A 269 2.49 -18.49 -0.17
N LEU A 270 1.98 -17.25 -0.43
CA LEU A 270 1.87 -16.21 0.58
C LEU A 270 0.61 -16.40 1.42
N THR A 271 0.79 -16.55 2.74
CA THR A 271 -0.28 -16.68 3.72
C THR A 271 -0.32 -15.49 4.68
N THR A 272 -1.44 -15.28 5.39
CA THR A 272 -1.54 -14.26 6.44
C THR A 272 -0.53 -14.49 7.57
N GLU A 273 -0.26 -15.75 7.91
CA GLU A 273 0.76 -16.11 8.89
C GLU A 273 2.17 -15.71 8.43
N ASP A 274 2.46 -15.82 7.12
CA ASP A 274 3.71 -15.32 6.56
C ASP A 274 3.84 -13.81 6.72
N LEU A 275 2.78 -13.03 6.44
CA LEU A 275 2.78 -11.58 6.62
C LEU A 275 3.05 -11.19 8.08
N ILE A 276 2.36 -11.81 9.03
CA ILE A 276 2.59 -11.59 10.47
C ILE A 276 4.03 -11.91 10.85
N ALA A 277 4.58 -13.02 10.36
CA ALA A 277 5.96 -13.42 10.64
C ALA A 277 6.98 -12.44 10.05
N LEU A 278 6.78 -12.02 8.80
CA LEU A 278 7.63 -11.05 8.11
C LEU A 278 7.61 -9.68 8.81
N ARG A 279 6.43 -9.18 9.18
CA ARG A 279 6.28 -7.94 9.94
C ARG A 279 6.93 -8.05 11.31
N THR A 280 6.76 -9.17 12.01
CA THR A 280 7.40 -9.42 13.31
C THR A 280 8.93 -9.34 13.22
N ARG A 281 9.53 -9.80 12.13
CA ARG A 281 10.98 -9.68 11.89
C ARG A 281 11.42 -8.24 11.70
N VAL A 282 10.62 -7.44 10.96
CA VAL A 282 10.95 -6.05 10.62
C VAL A 282 10.63 -5.10 11.78
N GLU A 283 9.44 -5.20 12.36
CA GLU A 283 8.93 -4.26 13.37
C GLU A 283 9.26 -4.69 14.81
N GLY A 284 9.52 -5.98 15.05
CA GLY A 284 9.85 -6.53 16.36
C GLY A 284 11.33 -6.39 16.74
N SER A 285 11.77 -7.17 17.72
CA SER A 285 13.12 -7.06 18.31
C SER A 285 14.27 -7.43 17.35
N GLU A 286 14.02 -8.17 16.28
CA GLU A 286 15.02 -8.51 15.26
C GLU A 286 15.45 -7.28 14.46
N THR A 287 14.51 -6.35 14.18
CA THR A 287 14.75 -5.15 13.36
C THR A 287 15.40 -5.46 12.02
N ALA A 288 14.99 -6.56 11.38
CA ALA A 288 15.45 -6.93 10.05
C ALA A 288 15.06 -5.85 9.03
N SER A 289 15.86 -5.68 7.96
CA SER A 289 15.39 -4.85 6.86
C SER A 289 14.27 -5.55 6.07
N PRO A 290 13.32 -4.83 5.45
CA PRO A 290 12.34 -5.42 4.54
C PRO A 290 12.99 -6.36 3.51
N ALA A 291 14.09 -5.92 2.88
CA ALA A 291 14.82 -6.72 1.90
C ALA A 291 15.39 -8.03 2.48
N THR A 292 15.88 -8.02 3.73
CA THR A 292 16.39 -9.23 4.38
C THR A 292 15.26 -10.19 4.70
N ALA A 293 14.16 -9.69 5.25
CA ALA A 293 13.00 -10.53 5.59
C ALA A 293 12.40 -11.17 4.33
N ALA A 294 12.26 -10.39 3.25
CA ALA A 294 11.75 -10.84 1.96
C ALA A 294 12.64 -11.93 1.33
N GLY A 295 13.95 -11.70 1.26
CA GLY A 295 14.88 -12.67 0.66
C GLY A 295 14.93 -14.01 1.41
N ASP A 296 14.96 -13.97 2.73
CA ASP A 296 14.94 -15.18 3.55
C ASP A 296 13.63 -15.97 3.37
N TRP A 297 12.48 -15.27 3.27
CA TRP A 297 11.19 -15.91 3.02
C TRP A 297 11.12 -16.55 1.62
N LEU A 298 11.61 -15.87 0.58
CA LEU A 298 11.66 -16.39 -0.77
C LEU A 298 12.51 -17.67 -0.87
N VAL A 299 13.67 -17.69 -0.18
CA VAL A 299 14.53 -18.89 -0.09
C VAL A 299 13.83 -20.00 0.69
N GLU A 300 13.17 -19.70 1.81
CA GLU A 300 12.43 -20.68 2.61
C GLU A 300 11.31 -21.35 1.81
N LYS A 301 10.58 -20.57 1.01
CA LYS A 301 9.51 -21.09 0.13
C LYS A 301 10.06 -21.76 -1.13
N GLY A 302 11.36 -21.64 -1.41
CA GLY A 302 12.01 -22.21 -2.60
C GLY A 302 11.64 -21.49 -3.90
N LEU A 303 11.26 -20.21 -3.78
CA LEU A 303 10.89 -19.35 -4.92
C LEU A 303 12.13 -18.74 -5.59
N ILE A 304 13.24 -18.62 -4.88
CA ILE A 304 14.55 -18.21 -5.42
C ILE A 304 15.66 -19.14 -4.93
N GLU A 305 16.84 -19.10 -5.61
CA GLU A 305 18.04 -19.78 -5.14
C GLU A 305 18.70 -19.01 -3.98
N GLY A 306 19.18 -19.71 -2.94
CA GLY A 306 19.80 -19.12 -1.75
C GLY A 306 21.33 -18.92 -1.88
#